data_91458744689fe2deb6560567f732fd81
#
_entry.id   91458744689fe2deb6560567f732fd81
#
_cell.length_a   1.000
_cell.length_b   1.000
_cell.length_c   1.000
_cell.angle_alpha   90.00
_cell.angle_beta   90.00
_cell.angle_gamma   90.00
#
_symmetry.space_group_name_H-M   'P 1'
#
loop_
_entity.id
_entity.type
_entity.pdbx_description
1 polymer ?
#
loop_
_entity_poly.entity_id
_entity_poly.type
_entity_poly.pdbx_seq_one_letter_code
_entity_poly.pdbx_strand_id
1 'polypeptide(L)'
;PAPDMVLWPENSTDIDPVLDFESHQIVMGALAISNRPILVGAVTDGPGKDERQTASMWWPPSSPQPTSTYHKRNLVPFGEWIPARSFFLPLIPVLGNIGRQSVPGTTPGVLDATIAGQKVPVGVVVCFEVAHDGTVADTVRHGAKILAAQSNNSSFIDTAQTPQQWQITRTRAVETGRHIVVSTTNSFS
;
A
#
# COMPACT_ATOMS: atom_id res chain seq x y z
N PRO A 1 9.81 -3.86 -24.49
CA PRO A 1 10.86 -3.80 -23.47
C PRO A 1 10.37 -4.46 -22.19
N ALA A 2 11.28 -5.12 -21.45
CA ALA A 2 10.94 -5.66 -20.16
C ALA A 2 10.74 -4.50 -19.15
N PRO A 3 9.84 -4.63 -18.15
CA PRO A 3 9.67 -3.61 -17.12
C PRO A 3 10.91 -3.49 -16.23
N ASP A 4 11.15 -2.32 -15.66
CA ASP A 4 12.26 -2.09 -14.73
C ASP A 4 11.90 -2.41 -13.27
N MET A 5 10.60 -2.46 -12.95
CA MET A 5 10.04 -2.87 -11.67
C MET A 5 8.64 -3.47 -11.85
N VAL A 6 8.18 -4.18 -10.84
CA VAL A 6 6.81 -4.71 -10.76
C VAL A 6 6.09 -4.04 -9.59
N LEU A 7 4.84 -3.66 -9.79
CA LEU A 7 4.00 -3.07 -8.76
C LEU A 7 2.81 -3.98 -8.47
N TRP A 8 2.72 -4.47 -7.25
CA TRP A 8 1.57 -5.24 -6.77
C TRP A 8 0.56 -4.31 -6.07
N PRO A 9 -0.74 -4.63 -6.10
CA PRO A 9 -1.76 -3.81 -5.44
C PRO A 9 -1.68 -3.87 -3.91
N GLU A 10 -2.49 -3.05 -3.24
CA GLU A 10 -2.67 -3.10 -1.79
C GLU A 10 -3.17 -4.49 -1.35
N ASN A 11 -2.64 -5.00 -0.24
CA ASN A 11 -3.00 -6.30 0.33
C ASN A 11 -2.85 -7.46 -0.67
N SER A 12 -1.81 -7.44 -1.51
CA SER A 12 -1.51 -8.56 -2.42
C SER A 12 -1.09 -9.81 -1.67
N THR A 13 -0.59 -9.65 -0.43
CA THR A 13 -0.43 -10.72 0.55
C THR A 13 -1.31 -10.40 1.76
N ASP A 14 -2.23 -11.31 2.08
CA ASP A 14 -3.13 -11.17 3.22
C ASP A 14 -2.48 -11.55 4.56
N ILE A 15 -1.30 -12.13 4.50
CA ILE A 15 -0.47 -12.55 5.63
C ILE A 15 0.91 -11.93 5.46
N ASP A 16 1.57 -11.63 6.57
CA ASP A 16 2.89 -10.98 6.59
C ASP A 16 3.93 -11.81 5.83
N PRO A 17 4.41 -11.37 4.66
CA PRO A 17 5.33 -12.15 3.83
C PRO A 17 6.76 -12.18 4.40
N VAL A 18 7.04 -11.47 5.48
CA VAL A 18 8.32 -11.56 6.21
C VAL A 18 8.28 -12.67 7.26
N LEU A 19 7.12 -12.92 7.86
CA LEU A 19 6.94 -13.88 8.95
C LEU A 19 6.35 -15.22 8.49
N ASP A 20 5.46 -15.19 7.49
CA ASP A 20 4.79 -16.39 6.98
C ASP A 20 5.56 -17.02 5.83
N PHE A 21 5.83 -18.31 5.95
CA PHE A 21 6.64 -19.05 4.98
C PHE A 21 6.00 -19.13 3.58
N GLU A 22 4.70 -19.39 3.50
CA GLU A 22 4.01 -19.55 2.21
C GLU A 22 3.94 -18.22 1.46
N SER A 23 3.55 -17.16 2.14
CA SER A 23 3.52 -15.80 1.59
C SER A 23 4.92 -15.35 1.15
N HIS A 24 5.95 -15.68 1.94
CA HIS A 24 7.34 -15.43 1.58
C HIS A 24 7.74 -16.15 0.28
N GLN A 25 7.41 -17.43 0.15
CA GLN A 25 7.74 -18.21 -1.06
C GLN A 25 7.05 -17.66 -2.31
N ILE A 26 5.83 -17.12 -2.19
CA ILE A 26 5.12 -16.47 -3.31
C ILE A 26 5.91 -15.25 -3.79
N VAL A 27 6.35 -14.38 -2.87
CA VAL A 27 7.15 -13.21 -3.21
C VAL A 27 8.49 -13.61 -3.82
N MET A 28 9.20 -14.56 -3.22
CA MET A 28 10.49 -15.06 -3.72
C MET A 28 10.35 -15.71 -5.11
N GLY A 29 9.29 -16.47 -5.33
CA GLY A 29 8.98 -17.06 -6.65
C GLY A 29 8.75 -15.99 -7.72
N ALA A 30 7.99 -14.95 -7.39
CA ALA A 30 7.74 -13.83 -8.30
C ALA A 30 9.02 -13.04 -8.62
N LEU A 31 9.88 -12.80 -7.62
CA LEU A 31 11.19 -12.19 -7.81
C LEU A 31 12.09 -13.02 -8.73
N ALA A 32 12.13 -14.35 -8.52
CA ALA A 32 12.92 -15.27 -9.34
C ALA A 32 12.46 -15.27 -10.81
N ILE A 33 11.14 -15.26 -11.05
CA ILE A 33 10.55 -15.26 -12.40
C ILE A 33 10.77 -13.91 -13.10
N SER A 34 10.48 -12.82 -12.42
CA SER A 34 10.57 -11.48 -13.02
C SER A 34 12.00 -10.98 -13.17
N ASN A 35 12.89 -11.39 -12.27
CA ASN A 35 14.23 -10.84 -12.07
C ASN A 35 14.21 -9.30 -12.00
N ARG A 36 13.17 -8.76 -11.38
CA ARG A 36 12.96 -7.31 -11.21
C ARG A 36 12.57 -7.03 -9.75
N PRO A 37 12.87 -5.82 -9.24
CA PRO A 37 12.36 -5.44 -7.92
C PRO A 37 10.84 -5.36 -7.95
N ILE A 38 10.23 -5.77 -6.85
CA ILE A 38 8.77 -5.74 -6.68
C ILE A 38 8.43 -4.81 -5.52
N LEU A 39 7.49 -3.90 -5.75
CA LEU A 39 6.82 -3.18 -4.68
C LEU A 39 5.58 -3.98 -4.28
N VAL A 40 5.65 -4.65 -3.15
CA VAL A 40 4.62 -5.55 -2.63
C VAL A 40 3.69 -4.78 -1.70
N GLY A 41 2.39 -4.83 -1.95
CA GLY A 41 1.38 -4.40 -0.98
C GLY A 41 1.04 -5.57 -0.05
N ALA A 42 1.21 -5.41 1.23
CA ALA A 42 1.09 -6.49 2.20
C ALA A 42 0.24 -6.11 3.43
N VAL A 43 -0.34 -7.11 4.05
CA VAL A 43 -0.84 -7.01 5.43
C VAL A 43 0.26 -7.56 6.34
N THR A 44 0.65 -6.77 7.34
CA THR A 44 1.67 -7.16 8.31
C THR A 44 1.07 -7.23 9.71
N ASP A 45 1.76 -7.92 10.60
CA ASP A 45 1.43 -7.85 12.02
C ASP A 45 1.65 -6.45 12.57
N GLY A 46 0.74 -6.00 13.41
CA GLY A 46 0.85 -4.73 14.14
C GLY A 46 1.62 -4.89 15.44
N PRO A 47 1.84 -3.77 16.16
CA PRO A 47 2.54 -3.80 17.44
C PRO A 47 1.79 -4.56 18.54
N GLY A 48 0.47 -4.66 18.47
CA GLY A 48 -0.36 -5.42 19.39
C GLY A 48 -0.87 -6.74 18.79
N LYS A 49 -1.21 -7.69 19.67
CA LYS A 49 -1.62 -9.05 19.29
C LYS A 49 -2.82 -9.07 18.32
N ASP A 50 -3.78 -8.14 18.50
CA ASP A 50 -5.00 -8.03 17.69
C ASP A 50 -4.92 -6.86 16.71
N GLU A 51 -3.72 -6.45 16.38
CA GLU A 51 -3.44 -5.34 15.48
C GLU A 51 -2.73 -5.80 14.20
N ARG A 52 -2.93 -5.05 13.15
CA ARG A 52 -2.29 -5.23 11.84
C ARG A 52 -1.87 -3.89 11.26
N GLN A 53 -1.02 -3.92 10.26
CA GLN A 53 -0.69 -2.75 9.45
C GLN A 53 -0.80 -3.08 7.96
N THR A 54 -1.23 -2.12 7.16
CA THR A 54 -1.11 -2.20 5.70
C THR A 54 0.24 -1.63 5.32
N ALA A 55 1.05 -2.41 4.64
CA ALA A 55 2.42 -2.08 4.30
C ALA A 55 2.67 -2.07 2.79
N SER A 56 3.62 -1.26 2.37
CA SER A 56 4.23 -1.30 1.05
C SER A 56 5.70 -1.59 1.21
N MET A 57 6.17 -2.69 0.62
CA MET A 57 7.49 -3.25 0.84
C MET A 57 8.28 -3.26 -0.46
N TRP A 58 9.43 -2.59 -0.49
CA TRP A 58 10.35 -2.65 -1.62
C TRP A 58 11.23 -3.89 -1.51
N TRP A 59 11.08 -4.80 -2.47
CA TRP A 59 11.78 -6.07 -2.48
C TRP A 59 12.68 -6.19 -3.72
N PRO A 60 14.00 -6.02 -3.59
CA PRO A 60 14.91 -6.24 -4.70
C PRO A 60 15.13 -7.74 -4.96
N PRO A 61 15.39 -8.16 -6.22
CA PRO A 61 15.53 -9.58 -6.56
C PRO A 61 16.73 -10.29 -5.89
N SER A 62 17.69 -9.51 -5.42
CA SER A 62 18.88 -10.01 -4.74
C SER A 62 18.74 -10.17 -3.22
N SER A 63 17.59 -9.82 -2.65
CA SER A 63 17.39 -9.84 -1.20
C SER A 63 16.27 -10.80 -0.80
N PRO A 64 16.48 -11.64 0.23
CA PRO A 64 15.43 -12.48 0.78
C PRO A 64 14.43 -11.68 1.65
N GLN A 65 14.71 -10.42 1.91
CA GLN A 65 13.88 -9.54 2.76
C GLN A 65 13.67 -8.19 2.07
N PRO A 66 12.57 -7.48 2.39
CA PRO A 66 12.38 -6.12 1.90
C PRO A 66 13.48 -5.21 2.45
N THR A 67 13.95 -4.29 1.63
CA THR A 67 14.99 -3.34 2.02
C THR A 67 14.45 -2.00 2.47
N SER A 68 13.18 -1.73 2.20
CA SER A 68 12.49 -0.52 2.63
C SER A 68 10.99 -0.82 2.77
N THR A 69 10.37 -0.33 3.83
CA THR A 69 8.95 -0.56 4.13
C THR A 69 8.29 0.73 4.57
N TYR A 70 7.10 0.95 4.05
CA TYR A 70 6.17 1.99 4.46
C TYR A 70 4.92 1.37 5.04
N HIS A 71 4.41 1.90 6.15
CA HIS A 71 3.11 1.54 6.71
C HIS A 71 2.11 2.67 6.50
N LYS A 72 0.93 2.31 6.00
CA LYS A 72 -0.17 3.22 5.70
C LYS A 72 -0.51 4.10 6.92
N ARG A 73 -0.60 5.41 6.72
CA ARG A 73 -0.84 6.39 7.79
C ARG A 73 -2.31 6.79 7.91
N ASN A 74 -3.00 6.94 6.79
CA ASN A 74 -4.39 7.38 6.78
C ASN A 74 -5.32 6.18 6.58
N LEU A 75 -5.82 5.68 7.68
CA LEU A 75 -6.70 4.52 7.72
C LEU A 75 -8.16 4.92 7.46
N VAL A 76 -8.93 4.02 6.85
CA VAL A 76 -10.36 4.20 6.62
C VAL A 76 -11.13 3.87 7.89
N PRO A 77 -11.78 4.88 8.54
CA PRO A 77 -12.63 4.61 9.70
C PRO A 77 -13.78 3.66 9.31
N PHE A 78 -14.11 2.75 10.20
CA PHE A 78 -15.14 1.71 10.00
C PHE A 78 -14.88 0.74 8.83
N GLY A 79 -13.71 0.82 8.20
CA GLY A 79 -13.24 -0.11 7.18
C GLY A 79 -11.99 -0.87 7.61
N GLU A 80 -11.02 -0.15 8.17
CA GLU A 80 -9.75 -0.71 8.61
C GLU A 80 -9.61 -0.73 10.14
N TRP A 81 -10.31 0.16 10.84
CA TRP A 81 -10.35 0.25 12.29
C TRP A 81 -11.68 0.82 12.76
N ILE A 82 -12.06 0.56 14.01
CA ILE A 82 -13.31 1.04 14.61
C ILE A 82 -12.98 2.09 15.66
N PRO A 83 -13.29 3.38 15.42
CA PRO A 83 -13.18 4.42 16.45
C PRO A 83 -14.04 4.05 17.66
N ALA A 84 -13.54 4.27 18.87
CA ALA A 84 -14.26 3.93 20.11
C ALA A 84 -14.91 2.54 20.04
N ARG A 85 -14.14 1.52 19.67
CA ARG A 85 -14.60 0.15 19.39
C ARG A 85 -15.52 -0.42 20.47
N SER A 86 -15.21 -0.21 21.74
CA SER A 86 -16.01 -0.68 22.87
C SER A 86 -17.42 -0.10 22.93
N PHE A 87 -17.61 1.07 22.33
CA PHE A 87 -18.90 1.73 22.23
C PHE A 87 -19.68 1.30 20.97
N PHE A 88 -19.04 1.33 19.79
CA PHE A 88 -19.73 1.10 18.52
C PHE A 88 -19.95 -0.38 18.21
N LEU A 89 -19.06 -1.28 18.61
CA LEU A 89 -19.18 -2.70 18.28
C LEU A 89 -20.46 -3.36 18.81
N PRO A 90 -20.92 -3.10 20.05
CA PRO A 90 -22.19 -3.62 20.54
C PRO A 90 -23.44 -3.06 19.83
N LEU A 91 -23.34 -1.81 19.33
CA LEU A 91 -24.43 -1.11 18.65
C LEU A 91 -24.59 -1.49 17.18
N ILE A 92 -23.47 -1.86 16.52
CA ILE A 92 -23.40 -2.12 15.10
C ILE A 92 -22.68 -3.47 14.89
N PRO A 93 -23.37 -4.61 15.03
CA PRO A 93 -22.73 -5.94 15.00
C PRO A 93 -21.93 -6.24 13.72
N VAL A 94 -22.34 -5.67 12.57
CA VAL A 94 -21.62 -5.85 11.30
C VAL A 94 -20.16 -5.37 11.35
N LEU A 95 -19.83 -4.45 12.25
CA LEU A 95 -18.44 -3.98 12.48
C LEU A 95 -17.55 -5.10 13.04
N GLY A 96 -18.11 -6.18 13.56
CA GLY A 96 -17.36 -7.37 13.96
C GLY A 96 -16.59 -8.02 12.82
N ASN A 97 -17.01 -7.81 11.58
CA ASN A 97 -16.31 -8.29 10.38
C ASN A 97 -14.94 -7.59 10.16
N ILE A 98 -14.70 -6.45 10.83
CA ILE A 98 -13.39 -5.74 10.82
C ILE A 98 -12.43 -6.41 11.79
N GLY A 99 -12.27 -7.63 11.86
CA GLY A 99 -11.38 -8.44 12.69
C GLY A 99 -10.28 -7.69 13.47
N ARG A 100 -9.03 -7.92 13.10
CA ARG A 100 -7.86 -7.21 13.66
C ARG A 100 -7.90 -5.73 13.27
N GLN A 101 -7.56 -4.86 14.22
CA GLN A 101 -7.58 -3.41 13.99
C GLN A 101 -6.32 -2.97 13.27
N SER A 102 -6.48 -2.16 12.22
CA SER A 102 -5.33 -1.52 11.59
C SER A 102 -4.77 -0.41 12.47
N VAL A 103 -3.45 -0.33 12.55
CA VAL A 103 -2.70 0.71 13.27
C VAL A 103 -1.94 1.55 12.24
N PRO A 104 -2.01 2.89 12.32
CA PRO A 104 -1.33 3.75 11.35
C PRO A 104 0.18 3.70 11.48
N GLY A 105 0.87 3.85 10.35
CA GLY A 105 2.30 4.15 10.31
C GLY A 105 2.60 5.60 10.72
N THR A 106 3.87 5.89 10.93
CA THR A 106 4.33 7.20 11.41
C THR A 106 5.33 7.90 10.50
N THR A 107 5.87 7.20 9.52
CA THR A 107 6.91 7.71 8.62
C THR A 107 6.34 8.22 7.30
N PRO A 108 6.98 9.17 6.62
CA PRO A 108 6.62 9.57 5.26
C PRO A 108 6.65 8.38 4.30
N GLY A 109 5.76 8.39 3.31
CA GLY A 109 5.62 7.32 2.33
C GLY A 109 6.71 7.36 1.25
N VAL A 110 7.98 7.31 1.63
CA VAL A 110 9.10 7.29 0.68
C VAL A 110 9.96 6.06 0.92
N LEU A 111 10.14 5.28 -0.12
CA LEU A 111 10.96 4.06 -0.11
C LEU A 111 12.28 4.31 -0.83
N ASP A 112 13.36 3.81 -0.23
CA ASP A 112 14.67 3.75 -0.86
C ASP A 112 14.69 2.61 -1.89
N ALA A 113 14.45 2.96 -3.15
CA ALA A 113 14.38 2.00 -4.24
C ALA A 113 15.58 2.10 -5.17
N THR A 114 15.97 0.97 -5.77
CA THR A 114 16.92 0.92 -6.87
C THR A 114 16.20 0.36 -8.10
N ILE A 115 16.06 1.17 -9.14
CA ILE A 115 15.38 0.83 -10.40
C ILE A 115 16.39 0.98 -11.54
N ALA A 116 16.54 -0.06 -12.36
CA ALA A 116 17.52 -0.07 -13.46
C ALA A 116 18.95 0.37 -13.03
N GLY A 117 19.36 -0.03 -11.82
CA GLY A 117 20.67 0.32 -11.26
C GLY A 117 20.81 1.74 -10.69
N GLN A 118 19.76 2.54 -10.73
CA GLN A 118 19.74 3.90 -10.20
C GLN A 118 18.92 3.99 -8.90
N LYS A 119 19.42 4.76 -7.93
CA LYS A 119 18.66 5.08 -6.72
C LYS A 119 17.53 6.06 -7.07
N VAL A 120 16.28 5.62 -6.88
CA VAL A 120 15.09 6.42 -7.16
C VAL A 120 14.18 6.36 -5.92
N PRO A 121 14.03 7.45 -5.15
CA PRO A 121 13.05 7.50 -4.07
C PRO A 121 11.64 7.34 -4.64
N VAL A 122 11.00 6.21 -4.31
CA VAL A 122 9.62 5.90 -4.71
C VAL A 122 8.68 6.34 -3.61
N GLY A 123 7.80 7.28 -3.94
CA GLY A 123 6.72 7.66 -3.06
C GLY A 123 5.59 6.65 -3.11
N VAL A 124 5.02 6.33 -1.97
CA VAL A 124 3.89 5.41 -1.87
C VAL A 124 2.69 6.14 -1.28
N VAL A 125 1.54 5.93 -1.89
CA VAL A 125 0.22 6.33 -1.38
C VAL A 125 -0.72 5.13 -1.48
N VAL A 126 -1.31 4.74 -0.36
CA VAL A 126 -2.10 3.52 -0.30
C VAL A 126 -3.58 3.87 -0.26
N CYS A 127 -4.31 3.51 -1.33
CA CYS A 127 -5.76 3.58 -1.42
C CYS A 127 -6.32 4.96 -1.03
N PHE A 128 -7.02 5.06 0.10
CA PHE A 128 -7.62 6.29 0.62
C PHE A 128 -6.63 7.44 0.84
N GLU A 129 -5.35 7.15 1.01
CA GLU A 129 -4.32 8.19 1.20
C GLU A 129 -4.20 9.16 0.02
N VAL A 130 -4.55 8.73 -1.19
CA VAL A 130 -4.53 9.61 -2.36
C VAL A 130 -5.47 10.81 -2.20
N ALA A 131 -6.52 10.68 -1.37
CA ALA A 131 -7.46 11.76 -1.05
C ALA A 131 -6.92 12.75 0.00
N HIS A 132 -5.84 12.41 0.70
CA HIS A 132 -5.25 13.25 1.76
C HIS A 132 -4.12 14.13 1.21
N ASP A 133 -4.40 15.41 1.00
CA ASP A 133 -3.45 16.41 0.48
C ASP A 133 -2.14 16.42 1.27
N GLY A 134 -2.24 16.44 2.59
CA GLY A 134 -1.10 16.47 3.50
C GLY A 134 -0.17 15.27 3.33
N THR A 135 -0.73 14.09 3.14
CA THR A 135 0.04 12.83 2.98
C THR A 135 0.78 12.81 1.65
N VAL A 136 0.10 13.16 0.56
CA VAL A 136 0.71 13.21 -0.78
C VAL A 136 1.80 14.28 -0.83
N ALA A 137 1.51 15.49 -0.34
CA ALA A 137 2.47 16.59 -0.30
C ALA A 137 3.68 16.27 0.58
N ASP A 138 3.47 15.60 1.71
CA ASP A 138 4.54 15.17 2.61
C ASP A 138 5.47 14.15 1.95
N THR A 139 4.91 13.16 1.26
CA THR A 139 5.67 12.17 0.49
C THR A 139 6.55 12.84 -0.58
N VAL A 140 6.01 13.83 -1.31
CA VAL A 140 6.80 14.56 -2.32
C VAL A 140 7.86 15.45 -1.68
N ARG A 141 7.57 16.13 -0.57
CA ARG A 141 8.54 16.96 0.17
C ARG A 141 9.71 16.15 0.71
N HIS A 142 9.48 14.88 1.06
CA HIS A 142 10.54 13.95 1.48
C HIS A 142 11.31 13.32 0.32
N GLY A 143 11.10 13.82 -0.90
CA GLY A 143 12.00 13.55 -2.03
C GLY A 143 11.50 12.53 -3.04
N ALA A 144 10.25 12.06 -2.94
CA ALA A 144 9.69 11.13 -3.93
C ALA A 144 9.83 11.68 -5.36
N LYS A 145 10.37 10.87 -6.28
CA LYS A 145 10.57 11.22 -7.69
C LYS A 145 9.45 10.67 -8.58
N ILE A 146 8.90 9.54 -8.21
CA ILE A 146 7.74 8.90 -8.81
C ILE A 146 6.82 8.45 -7.68
N LEU A 147 5.52 8.41 -7.92
CA LEU A 147 4.56 7.92 -6.95
C LEU A 147 4.00 6.57 -7.40
N ALA A 148 3.83 5.65 -6.46
CA ALA A 148 3.12 4.39 -6.62
C ALA A 148 1.83 4.45 -5.79
N ALA A 149 0.69 4.34 -6.45
CA ALA A 149 -0.62 4.24 -5.81
C ALA A 149 -1.06 2.78 -5.82
N GLN A 150 -1.11 2.16 -4.64
CA GLN A 150 -1.55 0.78 -4.45
C GLN A 150 -2.94 0.78 -3.82
N SER A 151 -3.91 0.09 -4.42
CA SER A 151 -5.27 0.07 -3.91
C SER A 151 -5.89 -1.33 -4.00
N ASN A 152 -6.75 -1.62 -3.02
CA ASN A 152 -7.65 -2.76 -3.07
C ASN A 152 -9.09 -2.25 -3.02
N ASN A 153 -9.73 -2.23 -4.18
CA ASN A 153 -11.08 -1.72 -4.36
C ASN A 153 -12.13 -2.83 -4.43
N SER A 154 -11.82 -4.05 -3.96
CA SER A 154 -12.72 -5.20 -4.02
C SER A 154 -14.05 -4.97 -3.30
N SER A 155 -14.06 -4.19 -2.23
CA SER A 155 -15.29 -3.82 -1.49
C SER A 155 -16.10 -2.71 -2.16
N PHE A 156 -15.61 -2.10 -3.22
CA PHE A 156 -16.20 -0.93 -3.89
C PHE A 156 -16.53 -1.18 -5.37
N ILE A 157 -16.64 -2.44 -5.76
CA ILE A 157 -17.03 -2.86 -7.11
C ILE A 157 -18.42 -2.25 -7.43
N ASP A 158 -18.56 -1.73 -8.65
CA ASP A 158 -19.79 -1.10 -9.15
C ASP A 158 -20.25 0.14 -8.37
N THR A 159 -19.36 0.77 -7.61
CA THR A 159 -19.64 2.04 -6.94
C THR A 159 -18.95 3.22 -7.63
N ALA A 160 -19.39 4.45 -7.31
CA ALA A 160 -18.73 5.67 -7.78
C ALA A 160 -17.33 5.90 -7.18
N GLN A 161 -16.94 5.17 -6.16
CA GLN A 161 -15.63 5.36 -5.50
C GLN A 161 -14.45 5.04 -6.42
N THR A 162 -14.56 3.98 -7.20
CA THR A 162 -13.50 3.54 -8.12
C THR A 162 -13.14 4.62 -9.16
N PRO A 163 -14.08 5.16 -9.95
CA PRO A 163 -13.78 6.26 -10.86
C PRO A 163 -13.39 7.56 -10.14
N GLN A 164 -13.92 7.83 -8.95
CA GLN A 164 -13.52 9.00 -8.15
C GLN A 164 -12.06 8.91 -7.71
N GLN A 165 -11.62 7.77 -7.18
CA GLN A 165 -10.24 7.55 -6.79
C GLN A 165 -9.29 7.74 -7.99
N TRP A 166 -9.67 7.24 -9.16
CA TRP A 166 -8.90 7.46 -10.40
C TRP A 166 -8.75 8.94 -10.75
N GLN A 167 -9.85 9.71 -10.69
CA GLN A 167 -9.79 11.15 -10.96
C GLN A 167 -8.94 11.90 -9.93
N ILE A 168 -9.06 11.56 -8.65
CA ILE A 168 -8.21 12.13 -7.60
C ILE A 168 -6.74 11.82 -7.91
N THR A 169 -6.40 10.59 -8.24
CA THR A 169 -5.02 10.19 -8.56
C THR A 169 -4.45 10.99 -9.74
N ARG A 170 -5.25 11.21 -10.79
CA ARG A 170 -4.84 12.05 -11.94
C ARG A 170 -4.60 13.51 -11.50
N THR A 171 -5.46 14.04 -10.63
CA THR A 171 -5.30 15.39 -10.09
C THR A 171 -4.00 15.49 -9.28
N ARG A 172 -3.68 14.47 -8.47
CA ARG A 172 -2.43 14.42 -7.71
C ARG A 172 -1.19 14.41 -8.61
N ALA A 173 -1.24 13.70 -9.74
CA ALA A 173 -0.14 13.72 -10.69
C ALA A 173 0.14 15.13 -11.23
N VAL A 174 -0.91 15.89 -11.57
CA VAL A 174 -0.81 17.29 -12.02
C VAL A 174 -0.33 18.20 -10.90
N GLU A 175 -0.95 18.12 -9.72
CA GLU A 175 -0.64 18.94 -8.54
C GLU A 175 0.81 18.80 -8.10
N THR A 176 1.31 17.58 -8.08
CA THR A 176 2.67 17.29 -7.60
C THR A 176 3.74 17.40 -8.69
N GLY A 177 3.34 17.44 -9.95
CA GLY A 177 4.26 17.35 -11.10
C GLY A 177 5.03 16.01 -11.10
N ARG A 178 4.41 14.91 -10.65
CA ARG A 178 5.00 13.58 -10.57
C ARG A 178 4.20 12.58 -11.38
N HIS A 179 4.90 11.64 -12.00
CA HIS A 179 4.25 10.45 -12.54
C HIS A 179 3.71 9.60 -11.40
N ILE A 180 2.48 9.11 -11.55
CA ILE A 180 1.87 8.18 -10.61
C ILE A 180 1.58 6.88 -11.36
N VAL A 181 2.18 5.80 -10.91
CA VAL A 181 1.86 4.44 -11.38
C VAL A 181 0.81 3.86 -10.44
N VAL A 182 -0.26 3.33 -11.00
CA VAL A 182 -1.39 2.80 -10.22
C VAL A 182 -1.45 1.29 -10.37
N SER A 183 -1.65 0.58 -9.27
CA SER A 183 -1.96 -0.85 -9.27
C SER A 183 -3.14 -1.12 -8.35
N THR A 184 -4.17 -1.75 -8.89
CA THR A 184 -5.41 -2.04 -8.16
C THR A 184 -5.89 -3.47 -8.43
N THR A 185 -6.66 -4.03 -7.50
CA THR A 185 -7.29 -5.35 -7.69
C THR A 185 -8.50 -5.27 -8.63
N ASN A 186 -9.33 -4.23 -8.49
CA ASN A 186 -10.60 -4.08 -9.20
C ASN A 186 -10.86 -2.61 -9.55
N SER A 187 -10.06 -2.02 -10.43
CA SER A 187 -10.21 -0.61 -10.81
C SER A 187 -9.37 -0.26 -12.03
N PHE A 188 -9.24 1.04 -12.29
CA PHE A 188 -8.33 1.57 -13.31
C PHE A 188 -6.87 1.52 -12.82
N SER A 189 -6.00 1.00 -13.69
CA SER A 189 -4.55 0.90 -13.49
C SER A 189 -3.81 1.56 -14.63
#